data_3e476a7b7bddcb5e34d8828f52a3bce4
#
_entry.id   3e476a7b7bddcb5e34d8828f52a3bce4
#
_cell.length_a   1.000
_cell.length_b   1.000
_cell.length_c   1.000
_cell.angle_alpha   90.00
_cell.angle_beta   90.00
_cell.angle_gamma   90.00
#
_symmetry.space_group_name_H-M   'P 1'
#
loop_
_entity.id
_entity.type
_entity.pdbx_description
1 polymer ?
#
loop_
_entity_poly.entity_id
_entity_poly.type
_entity_poly.pdbx_seq_one_letter_code
_entity_poly.pdbx_strand_id
1 'polypeptide(L)'
;MTFRLTTMTAAMAALALTPACAESKAAPVADREAMEQVVREYILENPEIIEEALIKLSAKQQAAASQEAQKAIASNFDAIYNNENDYFIGPADAEITVVEFFDYNCPYCKRAMAEVQGLLDGDGNVRLVYREWPILGDGSVFAAKAALASREQGK
;
A
#
# COMPACT_ATOMS: atom_id res chain seq x y z
N MET A 1 3.58 74.53 48.97
CA MET A 1 3.76 73.85 47.64
C MET A 1 3.03 72.57 47.71
N THR A 2 1.81 72.50 47.24
CA THR A 2 0.94 71.31 47.31
C THR A 2 0.84 70.74 45.95
N PHE A 3 1.39 69.48 45.80
CA PHE A 3 1.35 68.72 44.55
C PHE A 3 0.06 67.86 44.54
N ARG A 4 -0.84 68.13 43.60
CA ARG A 4 -2.07 67.37 43.38
C ARG A 4 -1.75 66.17 42.46
N LEU A 5 -1.96 64.94 42.98
CA LEU A 5 -1.86 63.73 42.24
C LEU A 5 -3.22 63.43 41.57
N THR A 6 -3.28 63.52 40.27
CA THR A 6 -4.46 63.17 39.46
C THR A 6 -4.38 61.68 39.10
N THR A 7 -5.31 60.92 39.65
CA THR A 7 -5.52 59.48 39.30
C THR A 7 -6.21 59.34 37.95
N MET A 8 -5.53 58.71 37.01
CA MET A 8 -6.03 58.34 35.69
C MET A 8 -6.57 56.92 35.75
N THR A 9 -7.90 56.75 35.71
CA THR A 9 -8.58 55.47 35.64
C THR A 9 -8.57 55.00 34.19
N ALA A 10 -7.82 53.93 33.92
CA ALA A 10 -7.82 53.26 32.64
C ALA A 10 -9.00 52.24 32.59
N ALA A 11 -9.97 52.51 31.69
CA ALA A 11 -11.05 51.58 31.40
C ALA A 11 -10.54 50.47 30.45
N MET A 12 -10.45 49.25 30.97
CA MET A 12 -10.12 48.07 30.20
C MET A 12 -11.38 47.54 29.49
N ALA A 13 -11.51 47.78 28.17
CA ALA A 13 -12.55 47.19 27.35
C ALA A 13 -12.15 45.70 27.05
N ALA A 14 -12.86 44.78 27.68
CA ALA A 14 -12.73 43.34 27.36
C ALA A 14 -13.43 43.04 26.03
N LEU A 15 -12.66 42.80 24.98
CA LEU A 15 -13.14 42.27 23.72
C LEU A 15 -13.42 40.76 23.91
N ALA A 16 -14.70 40.39 24.03
CA ALA A 16 -15.13 38.98 24.01
C ALA A 16 -15.02 38.44 22.58
N LEU A 17 -13.98 37.67 22.29
CA LEU A 17 -13.94 36.79 21.10
C LEU A 17 -14.91 35.63 21.32
N THR A 18 -16.09 35.71 20.70
CA THR A 18 -16.98 34.57 20.54
C THR A 18 -16.44 33.71 19.41
N PRO A 19 -16.15 32.41 19.61
CA PRO A 19 -15.86 31.51 18.50
C PRO A 19 -17.15 31.31 17.70
N ALA A 20 -17.19 31.86 16.48
CA ALA A 20 -18.22 31.52 15.51
C ALA A 20 -17.99 30.05 15.07
N CYS A 21 -18.62 29.12 15.76
CA CYS A 21 -18.85 27.78 15.20
C CYS A 21 -19.72 27.98 13.96
N ALA A 22 -19.10 27.84 12.79
CA ALA A 22 -19.82 27.76 11.54
C ALA A 22 -20.53 26.35 11.56
N GLU A 23 -21.77 26.36 12.08
CA GLU A 23 -22.68 25.25 11.82
C GLU A 23 -22.86 25.16 10.31
N SER A 24 -22.35 24.10 9.73
CA SER A 24 -22.67 23.69 8.36
C SER A 24 -24.20 23.42 8.35
N LYS A 25 -24.99 24.44 7.96
CA LYS A 25 -26.42 24.25 7.71
C LYS A 25 -26.57 23.22 6.61
N ALA A 26 -26.94 21.98 7.00
CA ALA A 26 -27.48 21.01 6.03
C ALA A 26 -28.59 21.71 5.23
N ALA A 27 -28.54 21.59 3.91
CA ALA A 27 -29.57 22.14 3.02
C ALA A 27 -30.98 21.67 3.48
N PRO A 28 -32.03 22.53 3.37
CA PRO A 28 -33.38 22.15 3.77
C PRO A 28 -33.81 20.86 3.04
N VAL A 29 -34.57 20.00 3.72
CA VAL A 29 -34.94 18.65 3.24
C VAL A 29 -35.59 18.70 1.84
N ALA A 30 -36.37 19.74 1.53
CA ALA A 30 -36.98 19.92 0.21
C ALA A 30 -35.96 20.15 -0.93
N ASP A 31 -34.87 20.87 -0.67
CA ASP A 31 -33.79 21.06 -1.64
C ASP A 31 -32.96 19.78 -1.80
N ARG A 32 -32.92 18.98 -0.77
CA ARG A 32 -32.19 17.71 -0.78
C ARG A 32 -32.88 16.67 -1.68
N GLU A 33 -34.19 16.49 -1.56
CA GLU A 33 -34.94 15.55 -2.40
C GLU A 33 -34.87 15.93 -3.89
N ALA A 34 -35.01 17.22 -4.20
CA ALA A 34 -34.87 17.73 -5.57
C ALA A 34 -33.45 17.48 -6.11
N MET A 35 -32.41 17.65 -5.30
CA MET A 35 -31.05 17.41 -5.69
C MET A 35 -30.77 15.91 -5.91
N GLU A 36 -31.25 15.05 -5.04
CA GLU A 36 -31.13 13.59 -5.17
C GLU A 36 -31.82 13.10 -6.46
N GLN A 37 -32.98 13.65 -6.81
CA GLN A 37 -33.66 13.34 -8.05
C GLN A 37 -32.86 13.76 -9.29
N VAL A 38 -32.33 14.97 -9.32
CA VAL A 38 -31.47 15.48 -10.41
C VAL A 38 -30.24 14.60 -10.58
N VAL A 39 -29.56 14.26 -9.47
CA VAL A 39 -28.37 13.39 -9.52
C VAL A 39 -28.73 12.01 -10.05
N ARG A 40 -29.85 11.44 -9.60
CA ARG A 40 -30.32 10.14 -10.08
C ARG A 40 -30.63 10.16 -11.58
N GLU A 41 -31.38 11.14 -12.04
CA GLU A 41 -31.72 11.30 -13.45
C GLU A 41 -30.46 11.46 -14.30
N TYR A 42 -29.54 12.32 -13.88
CA TYR A 42 -28.29 12.56 -14.57
C TYR A 42 -27.42 11.28 -14.70
N ILE A 43 -27.33 10.50 -13.63
CA ILE A 43 -26.57 9.22 -13.66
C ILE A 43 -27.23 8.20 -14.59
N LEU A 44 -28.58 8.15 -14.60
CA LEU A 44 -29.30 7.23 -15.47
C LEU A 44 -29.24 7.63 -16.95
N GLU A 45 -29.15 8.92 -17.24
CA GLU A 45 -28.96 9.44 -18.60
C GLU A 45 -27.50 9.35 -19.07
N ASN A 46 -26.53 9.32 -18.13
CA ASN A 46 -25.10 9.28 -18.42
C ASN A 46 -24.40 8.15 -17.61
N PRO A 47 -24.75 6.87 -17.85
CA PRO A 47 -24.26 5.75 -17.05
C PRO A 47 -22.73 5.55 -17.12
N GLU A 48 -22.08 6.06 -18.18
CA GLU A 48 -20.63 6.04 -18.35
C GLU A 48 -19.87 6.76 -17.21
N ILE A 49 -20.51 7.68 -16.49
CA ILE A 49 -19.91 8.34 -15.31
C ILE A 49 -19.57 7.32 -14.21
N ILE A 50 -20.41 6.30 -14.04
CA ILE A 50 -20.17 5.25 -13.07
C ILE A 50 -18.95 4.42 -13.48
N GLU A 51 -18.83 4.08 -14.76
CA GLU A 51 -17.66 3.37 -15.30
C GLU A 51 -16.39 4.20 -15.10
N GLU A 52 -16.41 5.47 -15.48
CA GLU A 52 -15.29 6.39 -15.29
C GLU A 52 -14.90 6.52 -13.81
N ALA A 53 -15.88 6.64 -12.91
CA ALA A 53 -15.64 6.72 -11.48
C ALA A 53 -14.99 5.43 -10.92
N LEU A 54 -15.44 4.26 -11.39
CA LEU A 54 -14.87 2.96 -10.99
C LEU A 54 -13.44 2.79 -11.51
N ILE A 55 -13.15 3.19 -12.74
CA ILE A 55 -11.80 3.17 -13.29
C ILE A 55 -10.87 4.07 -12.47
N LYS A 56 -11.29 5.30 -12.16
CA LYS A 56 -10.52 6.24 -11.33
C LYS A 56 -10.30 5.72 -9.91
N LEU A 57 -11.32 5.09 -9.33
CA LEU A 57 -11.23 4.48 -8.00
C LEU A 57 -10.22 3.33 -7.99
N SER A 58 -10.32 2.42 -8.98
CA SER A 58 -9.39 1.29 -9.14
C SER A 58 -7.94 1.78 -9.30
N ALA A 59 -7.69 2.76 -10.17
CA ALA A 59 -6.37 3.34 -10.36
C ALA A 59 -5.82 3.96 -9.07
N LYS A 60 -6.66 4.68 -8.30
CA LYS A 60 -6.27 5.25 -7.01
C LYS A 60 -5.92 4.17 -5.99
N GLN A 61 -6.72 3.11 -5.92
CA GLN A 61 -6.47 1.97 -5.01
C GLN A 61 -5.17 1.25 -5.38
N GLN A 62 -4.94 1.02 -6.67
CA GLN A 62 -3.72 0.37 -7.15
C GLN A 62 -2.47 1.23 -6.87
N ALA A 63 -2.54 2.54 -7.08
CA ALA A 63 -1.45 3.45 -6.75
C ALA A 63 -1.14 3.45 -5.24
N ALA A 64 -2.18 3.48 -4.39
CA ALA A 64 -2.01 3.41 -2.94
C ALA A 64 -1.40 2.07 -2.49
N ALA A 65 -1.88 0.94 -3.05
CA ALA A 65 -1.34 -0.39 -2.75
C ALA A 65 0.12 -0.52 -3.20
N SER A 66 0.48 0.04 -4.38
CA SER A 66 1.86 0.06 -4.87
C SER A 66 2.78 0.86 -3.94
N GLN A 67 2.35 2.02 -3.47
CA GLN A 67 3.13 2.82 -2.52
C GLN A 67 3.33 2.10 -1.19
N GLU A 68 2.28 1.45 -0.68
CA GLU A 68 2.35 0.66 0.55
C GLU A 68 3.31 -0.53 0.39
N ALA A 69 3.23 -1.26 -0.72
CA ALA A 69 4.13 -2.35 -1.04
C ALA A 69 5.60 -1.88 -1.11
N GLN A 70 5.87 -0.74 -1.78
CA GLN A 70 7.22 -0.18 -1.84
C GLN A 70 7.77 0.18 -0.45
N LYS A 71 6.94 0.77 0.41
CA LYS A 71 7.34 1.07 1.80
C LYS A 71 7.60 -0.21 2.59
N ALA A 72 6.74 -1.21 2.45
CA ALA A 72 6.91 -2.50 3.10
C ALA A 72 8.20 -3.20 2.66
N ILE A 73 8.51 -3.19 1.36
CA ILE A 73 9.77 -3.74 0.81
C ILE A 73 10.96 -2.98 1.38
N ALA A 74 10.94 -1.65 1.36
CA ALA A 74 12.04 -0.83 1.88
C ALA A 74 12.28 -1.06 3.38
N SER A 75 11.21 -1.20 4.17
CA SER A 75 11.28 -1.46 5.62
C SER A 75 11.76 -2.86 5.97
N ASN A 76 11.65 -3.83 5.05
CA ASN A 76 12.03 -5.22 5.25
C ASN A 76 13.15 -5.66 4.29
N PHE A 77 13.94 -4.70 3.79
CA PHE A 77 14.92 -4.95 2.74
C PHE A 77 15.85 -6.13 3.08
N ASP A 78 16.51 -6.08 4.24
CA ASP A 78 17.44 -7.14 4.62
C ASP A 78 16.74 -8.48 4.83
N ALA A 79 15.55 -8.46 5.41
CA ALA A 79 14.77 -9.68 5.57
C ALA A 79 14.33 -10.28 4.23
N ILE A 80 14.14 -9.50 3.19
CA ILE A 80 13.73 -9.94 1.86
C ILE A 80 14.93 -10.36 1.00
N TYR A 81 16.02 -9.59 1.00
CA TYR A 81 17.11 -9.77 0.05
C TYR A 81 18.37 -10.40 0.64
N ASN A 82 18.58 -10.32 1.97
CA ASN A 82 19.83 -10.67 2.63
C ASN A 82 19.66 -11.67 3.79
N ASN A 83 18.58 -12.45 3.82
CA ASN A 83 18.40 -13.43 4.87
C ASN A 83 19.37 -14.59 4.71
N GLU A 84 20.21 -14.82 5.70
CA GLU A 84 21.25 -15.87 5.71
C GLU A 84 20.71 -17.29 5.58
N ASN A 85 19.44 -17.49 5.91
CA ASN A 85 18.78 -18.82 5.82
C ASN A 85 18.17 -19.10 4.44
N ASP A 86 18.23 -18.15 3.49
CA ASP A 86 17.65 -18.38 2.18
C ASP A 86 18.57 -19.21 1.29
N TYR A 87 17.95 -20.02 0.43
CA TYR A 87 18.65 -20.66 -0.67
C TYR A 87 18.70 -19.71 -1.87
N PHE A 88 19.85 -19.61 -2.50
CA PHE A 88 20.01 -18.82 -3.71
C PHE A 88 20.83 -19.56 -4.77
N ILE A 89 20.62 -19.18 -6.02
CA ILE A 89 21.39 -19.62 -7.18
C ILE A 89 22.05 -18.40 -7.81
N GLY A 90 23.26 -18.54 -8.32
CA GLY A 90 24.05 -17.48 -8.92
C GLY A 90 25.13 -16.95 -7.97
N PRO A 91 25.92 -15.94 -8.40
CA PRO A 91 27.01 -15.38 -7.60
C PRO A 91 26.49 -14.68 -6.34
N ALA A 92 27.17 -14.91 -5.22
CA ALA A 92 26.79 -14.29 -3.94
C ALA A 92 26.97 -12.74 -3.96
N ASP A 93 27.86 -12.25 -4.81
CA ASP A 93 28.21 -10.85 -5.02
C ASP A 93 27.54 -10.23 -6.26
N ALA A 94 26.52 -10.89 -6.83
CA ALA A 94 25.77 -10.37 -7.96
C ALA A 94 25.16 -8.98 -7.66
N GLU A 95 25.24 -8.06 -8.61
CA GLU A 95 24.65 -6.71 -8.47
C GLU A 95 23.11 -6.75 -8.45
N ILE A 96 22.51 -7.75 -9.11
CA ILE A 96 21.06 -7.90 -9.17
C ILE A 96 20.63 -9.10 -8.33
N THR A 97 19.74 -8.85 -7.38
CA THR A 97 19.09 -9.92 -6.62
C THR A 97 17.61 -9.96 -6.98
N VAL A 98 17.18 -11.11 -7.50
CA VAL A 98 15.78 -11.43 -7.75
C VAL A 98 15.29 -12.32 -6.61
N VAL A 99 14.14 -12.00 -6.04
CA VAL A 99 13.49 -12.84 -5.01
C VAL A 99 12.21 -13.39 -5.58
N GLU A 100 12.10 -14.70 -5.65
CA GLU A 100 10.89 -15.39 -6.10
C GLU A 100 10.17 -16.01 -4.90
N PHE A 101 8.96 -15.54 -4.63
CA PHE A 101 8.03 -16.19 -3.72
C PHE A 101 7.21 -17.20 -4.49
N PHE A 102 7.35 -18.49 -4.18
CA PHE A 102 6.77 -19.53 -4.99
C PHE A 102 6.06 -20.61 -4.18
N ASP A 103 5.18 -21.35 -4.85
CA ASP A 103 4.44 -22.48 -4.31
C ASP A 103 4.59 -23.68 -5.27
N TYR A 104 4.97 -24.85 -4.76
CA TYR A 104 5.18 -26.07 -5.55
C TYR A 104 3.94 -26.55 -6.30
N ASN A 105 2.75 -26.21 -5.83
CA ASN A 105 1.49 -26.56 -6.49
C ASN A 105 0.99 -25.47 -7.45
N CYS A 106 1.65 -24.31 -7.50
CA CYS A 106 1.27 -23.21 -8.37
C CYS A 106 1.65 -23.49 -9.84
N PRO A 107 0.67 -23.60 -10.75
CA PRO A 107 0.98 -23.84 -12.17
C PRO A 107 1.67 -22.66 -12.84
N TYR A 108 1.48 -21.43 -12.33
CA TYR A 108 2.16 -20.24 -12.82
C TYR A 108 3.64 -20.23 -12.42
N CYS A 109 3.96 -20.59 -11.16
CA CYS A 109 5.33 -20.73 -10.71
C CYS A 109 6.07 -21.80 -11.54
N LYS A 110 5.43 -22.94 -11.81
CA LYS A 110 6.01 -23.98 -12.67
C LYS A 110 6.31 -23.51 -14.10
N ARG A 111 5.48 -22.63 -14.65
CA ARG A 111 5.75 -22.04 -15.98
C ARG A 111 6.86 -21.00 -15.92
N ALA A 112 6.91 -20.19 -14.86
CA ALA A 112 7.93 -19.18 -14.68
C ALA A 112 9.33 -19.77 -14.52
N MET A 113 9.48 -21.02 -14.07
CA MET A 113 10.79 -21.66 -13.89
C MET A 113 11.67 -21.61 -15.14
N ALA A 114 11.11 -21.82 -16.34
CA ALA A 114 11.87 -21.78 -17.58
C ALA A 114 12.38 -20.35 -17.89
N GLU A 115 11.55 -19.33 -17.63
CA GLU A 115 11.91 -17.93 -17.82
C GLU A 115 12.99 -17.50 -16.82
N VAL A 116 12.85 -17.91 -15.57
CA VAL A 116 13.82 -17.65 -14.49
C VAL A 116 15.15 -18.33 -14.78
N GLN A 117 15.13 -19.58 -15.24
CA GLN A 117 16.35 -20.28 -15.65
C GLN A 117 17.02 -19.57 -16.83
N GLY A 118 16.25 -19.14 -17.83
CA GLY A 118 16.76 -18.36 -18.96
C GLY A 118 17.42 -17.05 -18.54
N LEU A 119 16.89 -16.38 -17.51
CA LEU A 119 17.51 -15.19 -16.93
C LEU A 119 18.87 -15.49 -16.31
N LEU A 120 18.97 -16.57 -15.51
CA LEU A 120 20.22 -16.98 -14.88
C LEU A 120 21.28 -17.43 -15.89
N ASP A 121 20.86 -18.11 -16.96
CA ASP A 121 21.77 -18.57 -18.01
C ASP A 121 22.24 -17.40 -18.90
N GLY A 122 21.43 -16.35 -19.04
CA GLY A 122 21.69 -15.21 -19.89
C GLY A 122 22.47 -14.07 -19.23
N ASP A 123 22.42 -13.95 -17.91
CA ASP A 123 23.08 -12.88 -17.16
C ASP A 123 23.81 -13.44 -15.93
N GLY A 124 25.13 -13.52 -16.03
CA GLY A 124 25.99 -14.01 -14.95
C GLY A 124 26.06 -13.09 -13.72
N ASN A 125 25.38 -11.93 -13.74
CA ASN A 125 25.38 -10.95 -12.65
C ASN A 125 24.02 -10.90 -11.88
N VAL A 126 23.28 -11.99 -11.97
CA VAL A 126 22.00 -12.18 -11.28
C VAL A 126 22.12 -13.25 -10.22
N ARG A 127 21.64 -12.95 -9.01
CA ARG A 127 21.41 -13.90 -7.93
C ARG A 127 19.90 -14.07 -7.74
N LEU A 128 19.43 -15.30 -7.76
CA LEU A 128 18.02 -15.64 -7.51
C LEU A 128 17.89 -16.24 -6.11
N VAL A 129 17.03 -15.65 -5.29
CA VAL A 129 16.67 -16.13 -3.95
C VAL A 129 15.29 -16.76 -4.01
N TYR A 130 15.18 -18.01 -3.58
CA TYR A 130 13.90 -18.72 -3.51
C TYR A 130 13.28 -18.62 -2.12
N ARG A 131 11.98 -18.21 -2.09
CA ARG A 131 11.20 -18.11 -0.88
C ARG A 131 9.96 -18.98 -0.94
N GLU A 132 9.85 -19.88 0.01
CA GLU A 132 8.67 -20.72 0.17
C GLU A 132 7.44 -19.86 0.51
N TRP A 133 6.41 -19.97 -0.30
CA TRP A 133 5.14 -19.27 -0.14
C TRP A 133 3.95 -20.22 -0.31
N PRO A 134 3.77 -21.23 0.62
CA PRO A 134 2.80 -22.30 0.46
C PRO A 134 1.37 -21.84 0.78
N ILE A 135 0.69 -21.21 -0.18
CA ILE A 135 -0.65 -20.63 -0.02
C ILE A 135 -1.78 -21.46 -0.64
N LEU A 136 -1.45 -22.54 -1.40
CA LEU A 136 -2.42 -23.33 -2.13
C LEU A 136 -2.89 -24.60 -1.37
N GLY A 137 -2.77 -24.61 -0.05
CA GLY A 137 -3.28 -25.64 0.84
C GLY A 137 -2.21 -26.57 1.41
N ASP A 138 -2.66 -27.63 2.11
CA ASP A 138 -1.80 -28.51 2.91
C ASP A 138 -0.71 -29.22 2.11
N GLY A 139 -0.99 -29.56 0.85
CA GLY A 139 -0.01 -30.15 -0.06
C GLY A 139 1.16 -29.21 -0.35
N SER A 140 0.90 -27.91 -0.48
CA SER A 140 1.94 -26.88 -0.66
C SER A 140 2.78 -26.73 0.60
N VAL A 141 2.14 -26.73 1.76
CA VAL A 141 2.84 -26.67 3.06
C VAL A 141 3.73 -27.91 3.26
N PHE A 142 3.24 -29.09 2.90
CA PHE A 142 4.03 -30.32 2.95
C PHE A 142 5.25 -30.26 2.03
N ALA A 143 5.06 -29.82 0.77
CA ALA A 143 6.13 -29.73 -0.22
C ALA A 143 7.21 -28.71 0.21
N ALA A 144 6.81 -27.53 0.70
CA ALA A 144 7.72 -26.52 1.23
C ALA A 144 8.56 -27.05 2.41
N LYS A 145 7.92 -27.74 3.36
CA LYS A 145 8.62 -28.37 4.49
C LYS A 145 9.61 -29.44 4.04
N ALA A 146 9.24 -30.25 3.04
CA ALA A 146 10.12 -31.28 2.50
C ALA A 146 11.35 -30.67 1.82
N ALA A 147 11.16 -29.62 1.03
CA ALA A 147 12.25 -28.90 0.38
C ALA A 147 13.21 -28.26 1.41
N LEU A 148 12.67 -27.57 2.41
CA LEU A 148 13.50 -26.98 3.48
C LEU A 148 14.28 -28.08 4.25
N ALA A 149 13.67 -29.22 4.53
CA ALA A 149 14.34 -30.33 5.20
C ALA A 149 15.43 -31.00 4.34
N SER A 150 15.31 -30.95 3.00
CA SER A 150 16.34 -31.52 2.10
C SER A 150 17.67 -30.75 2.17
N ARG A 151 17.62 -29.45 2.52
CA ARG A 151 18.82 -28.61 2.72
C ARG A 151 19.70 -29.13 3.86
N GLU A 152 19.11 -29.63 4.95
CA GLU A 152 19.85 -30.21 6.06
C GLU A 152 20.62 -31.48 5.61
N GLN A 153 20.22 -32.06 4.50
CA GLN A 153 20.85 -33.23 3.89
C GLN A 153 21.84 -32.90 2.75
N GLY A 154 22.06 -31.57 2.51
CA GLY A 154 22.93 -31.09 1.45
C GLY A 154 22.37 -31.33 0.03
N LYS A 155 21.05 -31.34 -0.08
CA LYS A 155 20.35 -31.58 -1.35
C LYS A 155 19.54 -30.35 -1.75
#